data_beed394d4a9fc8641cfd80d287f17060
#
_entry.id   beed394d4a9fc8641cfd80d287f17060
#
_cell.length_a   1.000
_cell.length_b   1.000
_cell.length_c   1.000
_cell.angle_alpha   90.00
_cell.angle_beta   90.00
_cell.angle_gamma   90.00
#
_symmetry.space_group_name_H-M   'P 1'
#
loop_
_entity.id
_entity.type
_entity.pdbx_description
1 polymer ?
#
loop_
_entity_poly.entity_id
_entity_poly.type
_entity_poly.pdbx_seq_one_letter_code
_entity_poly.pdbx_strand_id
1 'polypeptide(L)'
;MATLQNPKDISRRKFMAVAGGVAGLAAMAAMGISAEHGECSANIPEIDIDNMTYAESEADLLVIGGGMAGLFATVKAHDAGSKVMLVSKGRLGSSGQTPFAKGIFAFDPSSTKISLDDFVDQVSRSALGTNNPVYTRQMAEHSLARVNELREWGFFESPLYNNCFNKPIKERNISVYERIVITHLIKEDGRIAGAAGFSLDEEKIHVFRAKSVILCTGAGGFKPNGFPICDLTHDGTVMAYHIGAKVTGKEWNDGHPGQATNAAACFDGWGNMFERKPGVTSVEVHHDLGVDLNYAAYMTANPIRMGRPGIRLQKKIEGGPFRPAEFNRSGPPEREQGPRKDPREGGAPPGMGGTPVGGSSAGMSIHKSEGLVPINEKCESNIPGLYAAGDALGSYMAGAIYTQVGSSLAGSAVQGAVAAEAAAEYCRGVEMPEISEAKMNEVQEEILAPLKREAGYSPAWVTQTLQGIMIPNFIIYIKKESLLKAALAYVEELRDHHMPMLRAGDLHELRLVFETSNMIISAEMKLKASIMRKESRCSHFRLDYPDMDTKNWNAWINICKGSDGSMKLEKQPFDSWPT
;
A
#
# COMPACT_ATOMS: atom_id res chain seq x y z
N MET A 1 -33.11 2.32 43.52
CA MET A 1 -32.32 1.09 43.39
C MET A 1 -32.48 0.57 41.98
N ALA A 2 -31.57 0.90 41.09
CA ALA A 2 -31.57 0.38 39.73
C ALA A 2 -30.78 -0.94 39.71
N THR A 3 -31.44 -1.99 39.31
CA THR A 3 -30.88 -3.33 39.16
C THR A 3 -29.78 -3.30 38.08
N LEU A 4 -28.55 -3.58 38.50
CA LEU A 4 -27.42 -3.75 37.59
C LEU A 4 -27.69 -4.95 36.69
N GLN A 5 -27.78 -4.69 35.40
CA GLN A 5 -27.83 -5.72 34.36
C GLN A 5 -26.51 -6.48 34.29
N ASN A 6 -26.60 -7.79 34.08
CA ASN A 6 -25.51 -8.74 34.00
C ASN A 6 -24.43 -8.30 33.00
N PRO A 7 -23.12 -8.33 33.32
CA PRO A 7 -22.02 -7.91 32.44
C PRO A 7 -21.97 -8.63 31.08
N LYS A 8 -22.66 -9.75 30.93
CA LYS A 8 -22.74 -10.50 29.67
C LYS A 8 -23.51 -9.82 28.54
N ASP A 9 -24.28 -8.76 28.85
CA ASP A 9 -25.14 -8.08 27.85
C ASP A 9 -24.57 -6.77 27.29
N ILE A 10 -23.30 -6.45 27.58
CA ILE A 10 -22.66 -5.26 27.04
C ILE A 10 -22.10 -5.59 25.68
N SER A 11 -22.72 -5.06 24.62
CA SER A 11 -22.19 -5.24 23.26
C SER A 11 -20.78 -4.62 23.14
N ARG A 12 -19.93 -5.22 22.31
CA ARG A 12 -18.56 -4.74 22.00
C ARG A 12 -18.53 -3.23 21.67
N ARG A 13 -19.58 -2.70 21.03
CA ARG A 13 -19.73 -1.28 20.74
C ARG A 13 -19.92 -0.42 22.01
N LYS A 14 -20.67 -0.88 22.99
CA LYS A 14 -20.84 -0.16 24.27
C LYS A 14 -19.56 -0.22 25.12
N PHE A 15 -18.84 -1.34 25.10
CA PHE A 15 -17.55 -1.48 25.77
C PHE A 15 -16.49 -0.55 25.18
N MET A 16 -16.39 -0.46 23.84
CA MET A 16 -15.47 0.46 23.15
C MET A 16 -15.80 1.94 23.39
N ALA A 17 -17.06 2.29 23.51
CA ALA A 17 -17.47 3.66 23.81
C ALA A 17 -17.14 4.09 25.26
N VAL A 18 -17.08 3.15 26.18
CA VAL A 18 -16.74 3.41 27.59
C VAL A 18 -15.24 3.35 27.85
N ALA A 19 -14.49 2.53 27.09
CA ALA A 19 -13.04 2.36 27.24
C ALA A 19 -12.19 3.45 26.56
N GLY A 20 -12.80 4.35 25.81
CA GLY A 20 -12.13 5.30 24.92
C GLY A 20 -11.55 6.58 25.54
N GLY A 21 -11.27 6.65 26.84
CA GLY A 21 -10.61 7.82 27.41
C GLY A 21 -10.12 7.64 28.85
N VAL A 22 -9.10 8.41 29.23
CA VAL A 22 -8.58 8.49 30.61
C VAL A 22 -9.67 8.78 31.64
N ALA A 23 -10.78 9.38 31.21
CA ALA A 23 -12.01 9.56 32.00
C ALA A 23 -12.70 8.24 32.37
N GLY A 24 -12.49 7.15 31.60
CA GLY A 24 -13.09 5.84 31.87
C GLY A 24 -12.52 5.16 33.12
N LEU A 25 -11.22 5.31 33.36
CA LEU A 25 -10.57 4.74 34.56
C LEU A 25 -11.00 5.47 35.84
N ALA A 26 -11.16 6.79 35.79
CA ALA A 26 -11.67 7.57 36.90
C ALA A 26 -13.16 7.29 37.18
N ALA A 27 -13.96 7.02 36.15
CA ALA A 27 -15.36 6.65 36.29
C ALA A 27 -15.54 5.23 36.85
N MET A 28 -14.67 4.29 36.55
CA MET A 28 -14.72 2.94 37.14
C MET A 28 -14.36 2.96 38.62
N ALA A 29 -13.36 3.73 39.03
CA ALA A 29 -13.02 3.91 40.44
C ALA A 29 -14.15 4.62 41.23
N ALA A 30 -14.84 5.59 40.61
CA ALA A 30 -15.97 6.28 41.21
C ALA A 30 -17.24 5.40 41.32
N MET A 31 -17.34 4.32 40.55
CA MET A 31 -18.45 3.36 40.61
C MET A 31 -18.20 2.20 41.60
N GLY A 32 -17.12 2.26 42.37
CA GLY A 32 -16.81 1.23 43.40
C GLY A 32 -16.49 -0.13 42.81
N ILE A 33 -16.04 -0.19 41.55
CA ILE A 33 -15.51 -1.40 40.95
C ILE A 33 -14.06 -1.53 41.44
N SER A 34 -13.86 -2.18 42.59
CA SER A 34 -12.53 -2.62 43.01
C SER A 34 -12.06 -3.64 41.97
N ALA A 35 -10.87 -3.43 41.46
CA ALA A 35 -10.15 -4.48 40.74
C ALA A 35 -9.73 -5.54 41.75
N GLU A 36 -10.67 -6.35 42.19
CA GLU A 36 -10.30 -7.69 42.63
C GLU A 36 -9.66 -8.34 41.40
N HIS A 37 -8.49 -8.92 41.58
CA HIS A 37 -7.80 -9.76 40.60
C HIS A 37 -8.68 -10.98 40.28
N GLY A 38 -9.79 -10.74 39.60
CA GLY A 38 -10.42 -11.74 38.77
C GLY A 38 -9.54 -11.83 37.53
N GLU A 39 -8.85 -12.94 37.37
CA GLU A 39 -8.35 -13.37 36.09
C GLU A 39 -9.49 -13.23 35.08
N CYS A 40 -9.50 -12.15 34.33
CA CYS A 40 -10.21 -12.11 33.07
C CYS A 40 -9.41 -12.99 32.10
N SER A 41 -9.42 -14.29 32.34
CA SER A 41 -9.25 -15.26 31.30
C SER A 41 -10.50 -15.12 30.42
N ALA A 42 -10.53 -14.15 29.51
CA ALA A 42 -11.20 -14.40 28.27
C ALA A 42 -10.60 -15.74 27.82
N ASN A 43 -11.41 -16.80 27.76
CA ASN A 43 -11.05 -18.01 27.05
C ASN A 43 -10.85 -17.57 25.58
N ILE A 44 -9.68 -17.05 25.27
CA ILE A 44 -9.15 -17.04 23.93
C ILE A 44 -8.92 -18.52 23.69
N PRO A 45 -9.60 -19.15 22.73
CA PRO A 45 -9.35 -20.56 22.47
C PRO A 45 -7.85 -20.68 22.21
N GLU A 46 -7.19 -21.44 23.02
CA GLU A 46 -5.78 -21.75 22.90
C GLU A 46 -5.64 -22.47 21.56
N ILE A 47 -4.84 -21.91 20.64
CA ILE A 47 -4.62 -22.55 19.33
C ILE A 47 -3.92 -23.86 19.59
N ASP A 48 -4.53 -24.94 19.16
CA ASP A 48 -3.93 -26.26 19.20
C ASP A 48 -2.94 -26.39 18.01
N ILE A 49 -1.71 -25.95 18.26
CA ILE A 49 -0.64 -25.95 17.26
C ILE A 49 -0.36 -27.38 16.75
N ASP A 50 -0.55 -28.37 17.60
CA ASP A 50 -0.30 -29.78 17.26
C ASP A 50 -1.40 -30.34 16.33
N ASN A 51 -2.57 -29.71 16.29
CA ASN A 51 -3.68 -30.05 15.41
C ASN A 51 -3.81 -29.14 14.18
N MET A 52 -2.85 -28.24 13.92
CA MET A 52 -2.84 -27.43 12.70
C MET A 52 -2.87 -28.32 11.46
N THR A 53 -3.91 -28.17 10.67
CA THR A 53 -4.10 -28.92 9.43
C THR A 53 -3.38 -28.29 8.25
N TYR A 54 -3.17 -29.09 7.20
CA TYR A 54 -2.52 -28.65 5.97
C TYR A 54 -3.47 -28.79 4.79
N ALA A 55 -3.45 -27.80 3.90
CA ALA A 55 -4.14 -27.87 2.63
C ALA A 55 -3.17 -27.51 1.51
N GLU A 56 -3.01 -28.41 0.57
CA GLU A 56 -2.29 -28.16 -0.67
C GLU A 56 -3.29 -27.88 -1.78
N SER A 57 -2.95 -26.90 -2.62
CA SER A 57 -3.72 -26.53 -3.79
C SER A 57 -2.77 -26.27 -4.96
N GLU A 58 -3.24 -26.60 -6.18
CA GLU A 58 -2.42 -26.50 -7.38
C GLU A 58 -3.18 -25.78 -8.50
N ALA A 59 -2.48 -24.85 -9.16
CA ALA A 59 -2.94 -24.21 -10.37
C ALA A 59 -1.75 -23.84 -11.28
N ASP A 60 -2.00 -23.53 -12.56
CA ASP A 60 -0.94 -23.00 -13.41
C ASP A 60 -0.47 -21.65 -12.89
N LEU A 61 -1.41 -20.81 -12.43
CA LEU A 61 -1.14 -19.46 -12.04
C LEU A 61 -1.81 -19.10 -10.71
N LEU A 62 -1.01 -18.58 -9.78
CA LEU A 62 -1.44 -18.07 -8.49
C LEU A 62 -1.44 -16.54 -8.50
N VAL A 63 -2.57 -15.92 -8.22
CA VAL A 63 -2.69 -14.47 -8.01
C VAL A 63 -2.79 -14.19 -6.52
N ILE A 64 -1.92 -13.34 -5.98
CA ILE A 64 -1.90 -12.97 -4.56
C ILE A 64 -2.34 -11.52 -4.41
N GLY A 65 -3.54 -11.31 -3.86
CA GLY A 65 -4.16 -10.00 -3.62
C GLY A 65 -5.45 -9.78 -4.41
N GLY A 66 -6.53 -9.44 -3.72
CA GLY A 66 -7.90 -9.30 -4.25
C GLY A 66 -8.30 -7.86 -4.60
N GLY A 67 -7.34 -6.97 -4.87
CA GLY A 67 -7.59 -5.60 -5.36
C GLY A 67 -7.81 -5.51 -6.87
N MET A 68 -7.79 -4.30 -7.43
CA MET A 68 -8.01 -4.05 -8.86
C MET A 68 -7.03 -4.84 -9.75
N ALA A 69 -5.75 -4.85 -9.41
CA ALA A 69 -4.75 -5.62 -10.17
C ALA A 69 -5.04 -7.12 -10.14
N GLY A 70 -5.38 -7.66 -8.96
CA GLY A 70 -5.68 -9.08 -8.80
C GLY A 70 -6.95 -9.52 -9.53
N LEU A 71 -7.99 -8.68 -9.55
CA LEU A 71 -9.18 -8.95 -10.34
C LEU A 71 -8.84 -9.15 -11.81
N PHE A 72 -8.14 -8.17 -12.41
CA PHE A 72 -7.78 -8.26 -13.82
C PHE A 72 -6.77 -9.38 -14.10
N ALA A 73 -5.78 -9.56 -13.23
CA ALA A 73 -4.83 -10.67 -13.36
C ALA A 73 -5.55 -12.02 -13.38
N THR A 74 -6.49 -12.23 -12.47
CA THR A 74 -7.23 -13.48 -12.35
C THR A 74 -8.12 -13.74 -13.56
N VAL A 75 -8.91 -12.74 -13.98
CA VAL A 75 -9.84 -12.86 -15.10
C VAL A 75 -9.08 -13.09 -16.42
N LYS A 76 -8.03 -12.29 -16.67
CA LYS A 76 -7.26 -12.39 -17.92
C LYS A 76 -6.42 -13.66 -18.04
N ALA A 77 -5.85 -14.14 -16.94
CA ALA A 77 -5.15 -15.42 -16.93
C ALA A 77 -6.08 -16.59 -17.23
N HIS A 78 -7.28 -16.59 -16.65
CA HIS A 78 -8.31 -17.58 -16.96
C HIS A 78 -8.73 -17.51 -18.44
N ASP A 79 -9.01 -16.30 -18.94
CA ASP A 79 -9.43 -16.10 -20.33
C ASP A 79 -8.31 -16.47 -21.33
N ALA A 80 -7.03 -16.43 -20.90
CA ALA A 80 -5.88 -16.95 -21.65
C ALA A 80 -5.71 -18.48 -21.54
N GLY A 81 -6.60 -19.17 -20.84
CA GLY A 81 -6.65 -20.64 -20.76
C GLY A 81 -5.86 -21.27 -19.59
N SER A 82 -5.38 -20.47 -18.64
CA SER A 82 -4.69 -21.00 -17.45
C SER A 82 -5.69 -21.43 -16.37
N LYS A 83 -5.36 -22.49 -15.63
CA LYS A 83 -6.00 -22.79 -14.35
C LYS A 83 -5.49 -21.80 -13.31
N VAL A 84 -6.39 -20.97 -12.76
CA VAL A 84 -6.03 -19.85 -11.88
C VAL A 84 -6.60 -20.02 -10.49
N MET A 85 -5.82 -19.65 -9.47
CA MET A 85 -6.27 -19.44 -8.10
C MET A 85 -6.01 -17.99 -7.69
N LEU A 86 -6.99 -17.39 -7.01
CA LEU A 86 -6.86 -16.08 -6.36
C LEU A 86 -6.82 -16.24 -4.85
N VAL A 87 -5.79 -15.72 -4.21
CA VAL A 87 -5.65 -15.73 -2.76
C VAL A 87 -5.59 -14.29 -2.22
N SER A 88 -6.36 -13.99 -1.19
CA SER A 88 -6.43 -12.64 -0.61
C SER A 88 -6.41 -12.68 0.91
N LYS A 89 -5.63 -11.78 1.52
CA LYS A 89 -5.59 -11.56 2.98
C LYS A 89 -6.93 -11.05 3.52
N GLY A 90 -7.63 -10.24 2.74
CA GLY A 90 -8.98 -9.76 3.03
C GLY A 90 -10.02 -10.36 2.10
N ARG A 91 -11.18 -9.70 1.99
CA ARG A 91 -12.25 -10.09 1.08
C ARG A 91 -12.13 -9.39 -0.25
N LEU A 92 -12.46 -10.09 -1.31
CA LEU A 92 -12.41 -9.60 -2.69
C LEU A 92 -13.23 -8.30 -2.86
N GLY A 93 -12.58 -7.27 -3.38
CA GLY A 93 -13.20 -5.95 -3.58
C GLY A 93 -13.51 -5.15 -2.31
N SER A 94 -13.14 -5.65 -1.12
CA SER A 94 -13.48 -5.01 0.17
C SER A 94 -12.27 -4.67 1.04
N SER A 95 -11.07 -5.03 0.61
CA SER A 95 -9.82 -4.82 1.35
C SER A 95 -8.77 -4.08 0.52
N GLY A 96 -7.71 -3.64 1.15
CA GLY A 96 -6.67 -2.85 0.51
C GLY A 96 -7.11 -1.44 0.16
N GLN A 97 -6.46 -0.86 -0.83
CA GLN A 97 -6.67 0.54 -1.24
C GLN A 97 -7.84 0.71 -2.23
N THR A 98 -8.13 -0.31 -3.01
CA THR A 98 -9.15 -0.25 -4.09
C THR A 98 -10.50 0.30 -3.63
N PRO A 99 -11.10 -0.09 -2.50
CA PRO A 99 -12.40 0.41 -2.05
C PRO A 99 -12.46 1.92 -1.82
N PHE A 100 -11.32 2.53 -1.53
CA PHE A 100 -11.21 3.96 -1.27
C PHE A 100 -10.98 4.79 -2.54
N ALA A 101 -10.48 4.20 -3.62
CA ALA A 101 -10.25 4.87 -4.88
C ALA A 101 -11.57 5.05 -5.65
N LYS A 102 -11.93 6.30 -5.98
CA LYS A 102 -13.20 6.67 -6.63
C LYS A 102 -13.02 7.30 -8.01
N GLY A 103 -11.81 7.27 -8.53
CA GLY A 103 -11.51 7.72 -9.89
C GLY A 103 -10.70 6.66 -10.63
N ILE A 104 -11.08 6.38 -11.88
CA ILE A 104 -10.30 5.56 -12.80
C ILE A 104 -10.04 6.34 -14.07
N PHE A 105 -8.79 6.40 -14.48
CA PHE A 105 -8.37 7.07 -15.71
C PHE A 105 -8.70 6.23 -16.95
N ALA A 106 -9.11 6.89 -18.02
CA ALA A 106 -9.21 6.29 -19.36
C ALA A 106 -8.73 7.27 -20.42
N PHE A 107 -7.81 6.83 -21.25
CA PHE A 107 -7.40 7.55 -22.45
C PHE A 107 -8.31 7.10 -23.62
N ASP A 108 -9.20 8.00 -24.03
CA ASP A 108 -10.08 7.78 -25.17
C ASP A 108 -9.67 8.71 -26.31
N PRO A 109 -9.03 8.17 -27.37
CA PRO A 109 -8.56 8.99 -28.50
C PRO A 109 -9.68 9.77 -29.21
N SER A 110 -10.93 9.32 -29.11
CA SER A 110 -12.07 9.97 -29.77
C SER A 110 -12.54 11.23 -29.05
N SER A 111 -12.30 11.31 -27.73
CA SER A 111 -12.76 12.42 -26.88
C SER A 111 -11.63 13.25 -26.28
N THR A 112 -10.41 12.74 -26.31
CA THR A 112 -9.23 13.40 -25.74
C THR A 112 -8.68 14.46 -26.69
N LYS A 113 -8.32 15.64 -26.16
CA LYS A 113 -7.80 16.77 -26.93
C LYS A 113 -6.29 16.74 -27.20
N ILE A 114 -5.58 15.82 -26.54
CA ILE A 114 -4.12 15.67 -26.66
C ILE A 114 -3.81 14.32 -27.29
N SER A 115 -2.69 14.25 -28.01
CA SER A 115 -2.21 12.99 -28.56
C SER A 115 -1.68 12.08 -27.44
N LEU A 116 -1.54 10.79 -27.74
CA LEU A 116 -0.93 9.84 -26.81
C LEU A 116 0.53 10.20 -26.49
N ASP A 117 1.27 10.67 -27.50
CA ASP A 117 2.65 11.12 -27.32
C ASP A 117 2.72 12.33 -26.39
N ASP A 118 1.86 13.34 -26.61
CA ASP A 118 1.76 14.50 -25.71
C ASP A 118 1.40 14.10 -24.28
N PHE A 119 0.53 13.12 -24.10
CA PHE A 119 0.19 12.60 -22.76
C PHE A 119 1.41 11.98 -22.08
N VAL A 120 2.13 11.09 -22.76
CA VAL A 120 3.36 10.45 -22.25
C VAL A 120 4.41 11.50 -21.90
N ASP A 121 4.61 12.48 -22.76
CA ASP A 121 5.54 13.59 -22.54
C ASP A 121 5.13 14.46 -21.34
N GLN A 122 3.83 14.74 -21.16
CA GLN A 122 3.35 15.50 -20.01
C GLN A 122 3.57 14.74 -18.70
N VAL A 123 3.29 13.44 -18.67
CA VAL A 123 3.58 12.60 -17.50
C VAL A 123 5.07 12.59 -17.20
N SER A 124 5.92 12.41 -18.22
CA SER A 124 7.38 12.36 -18.04
C SER A 124 7.96 13.68 -17.52
N ARG A 125 7.46 14.81 -18.03
CA ARG A 125 7.85 16.13 -17.50
C ARG A 125 7.38 16.34 -16.08
N SER A 126 6.14 15.97 -15.77
CA SER A 126 5.58 16.10 -14.42
C SER A 126 6.30 15.19 -13.42
N ALA A 127 6.63 13.97 -13.83
CA ALA A 127 7.38 13.00 -13.04
C ALA A 127 8.89 13.29 -12.97
N LEU A 128 9.37 14.36 -13.58
CA LEU A 128 10.80 14.69 -13.65
C LEU A 128 11.66 13.53 -14.17
N GLY A 129 11.13 12.78 -15.15
CA GLY A 129 11.78 11.65 -15.80
C GLY A 129 11.84 10.36 -14.97
N THR A 130 11.15 10.29 -13.84
CA THR A 130 11.16 9.09 -12.97
C THR A 130 10.17 8.00 -13.43
N ASN A 131 9.33 8.25 -14.43
CA ASN A 131 8.51 7.21 -15.06
C ASN A 131 9.28 6.48 -16.15
N ASN A 132 8.76 5.32 -16.57
CA ASN A 132 9.16 4.67 -17.80
C ASN A 132 8.09 4.95 -18.87
N PRO A 133 8.44 5.65 -19.97
CA PRO A 133 7.48 6.02 -21.01
C PRO A 133 6.73 4.83 -21.63
N VAL A 134 7.35 3.64 -21.69
CA VAL A 134 6.71 2.41 -22.18
C VAL A 134 5.52 2.04 -21.30
N TYR A 135 5.71 2.02 -19.98
CA TYR A 135 4.62 1.74 -19.04
C TYR A 135 3.56 2.85 -19.01
N THR A 136 3.96 4.10 -19.14
CA THR A 136 3.02 5.22 -19.22
C THR A 136 2.13 5.10 -20.46
N ARG A 137 2.73 4.79 -21.61
CA ARG A 137 2.04 4.54 -22.87
C ARG A 137 1.09 3.34 -22.75
N GLN A 138 1.59 2.21 -22.25
CA GLN A 138 0.80 1.00 -22.07
C GLN A 138 -0.44 1.24 -21.20
N MET A 139 -0.28 2.00 -20.10
CA MET A 139 -1.41 2.40 -19.25
C MET A 139 -2.45 3.19 -20.06
N ALA A 140 -2.04 4.18 -20.84
CA ALA A 140 -2.96 4.99 -21.62
C ALA A 140 -3.68 4.16 -22.71
N GLU A 141 -2.93 3.41 -23.52
CA GLU A 141 -3.46 2.62 -24.64
C GLU A 141 -4.49 1.58 -24.20
N HIS A 142 -4.28 0.93 -23.06
CA HIS A 142 -5.14 -0.14 -22.60
C HIS A 142 -6.22 0.28 -21.59
N SER A 143 -6.16 1.51 -21.05
CA SER A 143 -7.06 1.97 -19.98
C SER A 143 -8.54 1.96 -20.36
N LEU A 144 -8.88 2.41 -21.58
CA LEU A 144 -10.27 2.46 -22.03
C LEU A 144 -10.92 1.07 -22.11
N ALA A 145 -10.16 0.09 -22.58
CA ALA A 145 -10.63 -1.30 -22.62
C ALA A 145 -10.93 -1.82 -21.20
N ARG A 146 -10.06 -1.54 -20.23
CA ARG A 146 -10.30 -1.92 -18.82
C ARG A 146 -11.49 -1.22 -18.21
N VAL A 147 -11.69 0.06 -18.53
CA VAL A 147 -12.88 0.81 -18.08
C VAL A 147 -14.17 0.22 -18.67
N ASN A 148 -14.15 -0.21 -19.93
CA ASN A 148 -15.32 -0.84 -20.56
C ASN A 148 -15.67 -2.18 -19.89
N GLU A 149 -14.70 -3.04 -19.61
CA GLU A 149 -14.92 -4.28 -18.86
C GLU A 149 -15.49 -4.00 -17.46
N LEU A 150 -14.97 -2.97 -16.77
CA LEU A 150 -15.51 -2.57 -15.46
C LEU A 150 -16.95 -2.06 -15.55
N ARG A 151 -17.36 -1.42 -16.65
CA ARG A 151 -18.77 -1.06 -16.91
C ARG A 151 -19.66 -2.30 -17.04
N GLU A 152 -19.22 -3.30 -17.79
CA GLU A 152 -19.93 -4.57 -17.96
C GLU A 152 -20.09 -5.33 -16.63
N TRP A 153 -19.10 -5.21 -15.73
CA TRP A 153 -19.15 -5.83 -14.41
C TRP A 153 -19.95 -5.03 -13.38
N GLY A 154 -20.39 -3.81 -13.70
CA GLY A 154 -21.20 -2.95 -12.81
C GLY A 154 -20.39 -2.13 -11.82
N PHE A 155 -19.10 -1.87 -12.09
CA PHE A 155 -18.21 -1.14 -11.18
C PHE A 155 -18.72 0.27 -10.86
N PHE A 156 -19.33 0.95 -11.81
CA PHE A 156 -19.81 2.33 -11.66
C PHE A 156 -21.22 2.44 -11.05
N GLU A 157 -21.85 1.32 -10.75
CA GLU A 157 -23.23 1.28 -10.25
C GLU A 157 -23.32 1.39 -8.73
N SER A 158 -22.26 1.00 -8.02
CA SER A 158 -22.22 0.94 -6.56
C SER A 158 -20.98 1.63 -6.00
N PRO A 159 -21.05 2.25 -4.80
CA PRO A 159 -19.87 2.66 -4.07
C PRO A 159 -19.07 1.49 -3.47
N LEU A 160 -19.65 0.29 -3.41
CA LEU A 160 -19.04 -0.93 -2.89
C LEU A 160 -18.68 -1.87 -4.04
N TYR A 161 -17.49 -2.43 -4.00
CA TYR A 161 -16.90 -3.15 -5.16
C TYR A 161 -17.00 -4.66 -5.09
N ASN A 162 -17.41 -5.23 -3.95
CA ASN A 162 -17.49 -6.68 -3.79
C ASN A 162 -18.36 -7.37 -4.83
N ASN A 163 -19.52 -6.80 -5.20
CA ASN A 163 -20.41 -7.42 -6.18
C ASN A 163 -19.81 -7.41 -7.59
N CYS A 164 -19.30 -6.26 -8.05
CA CYS A 164 -18.71 -6.16 -9.38
C CYS A 164 -17.40 -6.97 -9.51
N PHE A 165 -16.66 -7.18 -8.42
CA PHE A 165 -15.47 -8.02 -8.41
C PHE A 165 -15.83 -9.50 -8.42
N ASN A 166 -16.85 -9.89 -7.66
CA ASN A 166 -17.30 -11.28 -7.63
C ASN A 166 -17.97 -11.74 -8.93
N LYS A 167 -18.60 -10.82 -9.70
CA LYS A 167 -19.33 -11.18 -10.92
C LYS A 167 -18.46 -11.92 -11.94
N PRO A 168 -17.37 -11.33 -12.49
CA PRO A 168 -16.56 -12.02 -13.51
C PRO A 168 -15.85 -13.27 -12.98
N ILE A 169 -15.53 -13.31 -11.69
CA ILE A 169 -14.91 -14.48 -11.04
C ILE A 169 -15.90 -15.66 -10.98
N LYS A 170 -17.14 -15.41 -10.55
CA LYS A 170 -18.18 -16.45 -10.47
C LYS A 170 -18.60 -16.96 -11.84
N GLU A 171 -18.73 -16.07 -12.83
CA GLU A 171 -19.08 -16.45 -14.22
C GLU A 171 -18.05 -17.41 -14.83
N ARG A 172 -16.80 -17.37 -14.36
CA ARG A 172 -15.68 -18.22 -14.79
C ARG A 172 -15.39 -19.41 -13.87
N ASN A 173 -16.14 -19.53 -12.79
CA ASN A 173 -15.94 -20.56 -11.77
C ASN A 173 -14.48 -20.62 -11.25
N ILE A 174 -13.86 -19.47 -11.04
CA ILE A 174 -12.48 -19.36 -10.55
C ILE A 174 -12.42 -19.58 -9.04
N SER A 175 -11.45 -20.35 -8.58
CA SER A 175 -11.23 -20.61 -7.15
C SER A 175 -10.67 -19.37 -6.45
N VAL A 176 -11.35 -18.94 -5.37
CA VAL A 176 -10.94 -17.81 -4.54
C VAL A 176 -10.77 -18.26 -3.10
N TYR A 177 -9.62 -17.92 -2.52
CA TYR A 177 -9.27 -18.16 -1.13
C TYR A 177 -9.19 -16.80 -0.43
N GLU A 178 -10.20 -16.48 0.37
CA GLU A 178 -10.26 -15.25 1.14
C GLU A 178 -9.76 -15.46 2.56
N ARG A 179 -9.26 -14.40 3.20
CA ARG A 179 -8.76 -14.39 4.57
C ARG A 179 -7.60 -15.37 4.80
N ILE A 180 -6.80 -15.55 3.75
CA ILE A 180 -5.54 -16.30 3.81
C ILE A 180 -4.39 -15.29 3.78
N VAL A 181 -3.57 -15.31 4.80
CA VAL A 181 -2.34 -14.50 4.89
C VAL A 181 -1.21 -15.27 4.23
N ILE A 182 -0.80 -14.86 3.04
CA ILE A 182 0.42 -15.38 2.42
C ILE A 182 1.62 -14.72 3.10
N THR A 183 2.54 -15.55 3.56
CA THR A 183 3.72 -15.14 4.33
C THR A 183 5.02 -15.46 3.62
N HIS A 184 5.00 -16.46 2.75
CA HIS A 184 6.19 -16.95 2.04
C HIS A 184 5.92 -17.15 0.56
N LEU A 185 6.84 -16.68 -0.28
CA LEU A 185 6.98 -17.13 -1.65
C LEU A 185 7.97 -18.29 -1.67
N ILE A 186 7.64 -19.33 -2.40
CA ILE A 186 8.47 -20.52 -2.51
C ILE A 186 9.21 -20.50 -3.85
N LYS A 187 10.54 -20.62 -3.78
CA LYS A 187 11.42 -20.70 -4.94
C LYS A 187 12.16 -22.03 -4.91
N GLU A 188 12.09 -22.78 -6.01
CA GLU A 188 12.82 -24.02 -6.23
C GLU A 188 13.55 -23.93 -7.59
N ASP A 189 14.73 -24.48 -7.68
CA ASP A 189 15.55 -24.50 -8.91
C ASP A 189 15.70 -23.13 -9.58
N GLY A 190 15.79 -22.06 -8.78
CA GLY A 190 15.97 -20.69 -9.26
C GLY A 190 14.71 -20.00 -9.77
N ARG A 191 13.56 -20.66 -9.84
CA ARG A 191 12.27 -20.12 -10.29
C ARG A 191 11.21 -20.16 -9.19
N ILE A 192 10.13 -19.40 -9.37
CA ILE A 192 8.98 -19.48 -8.48
C ILE A 192 8.35 -20.89 -8.54
N ALA A 193 7.92 -21.41 -7.41
CA ALA A 193 7.25 -22.69 -7.29
C ALA A 193 5.87 -22.58 -6.61
N GLY A 194 5.60 -21.44 -5.98
CA GLY A 194 4.33 -21.21 -5.30
C GLY A 194 4.44 -20.26 -4.13
N ALA A 195 3.52 -20.41 -3.17
CA ALA A 195 3.46 -19.61 -1.97
C ALA A 195 2.84 -20.41 -0.81
N ALA A 196 3.11 -19.98 0.41
CA ALA A 196 2.48 -20.55 1.59
C ALA A 196 2.02 -19.47 2.57
N GLY A 197 1.05 -19.81 3.40
CA GLY A 197 0.48 -18.94 4.39
C GLY A 197 -0.52 -19.68 5.29
N PHE A 198 -1.35 -18.93 6.00
CA PHE A 198 -2.30 -19.51 6.93
C PHE A 198 -3.67 -18.82 6.86
N SER A 199 -4.70 -19.54 7.25
CA SER A 199 -6.06 -19.01 7.37
C SER A 199 -6.21 -18.12 8.60
N LEU A 200 -7.00 -17.05 8.48
CA LEU A 200 -7.42 -16.23 9.63
C LEU A 200 -8.64 -16.79 10.36
N ASP A 201 -9.34 -17.74 9.75
CA ASP A 201 -10.61 -18.27 10.24
C ASP A 201 -10.52 -19.72 10.69
N GLU A 202 -9.49 -20.45 10.26
CA GLU A 202 -9.28 -21.87 10.56
C GLU A 202 -7.84 -22.14 10.98
N GLU A 203 -7.61 -23.10 11.84
CA GLU A 203 -6.27 -23.59 12.21
C GLU A 203 -5.69 -24.42 11.06
N LYS A 204 -5.28 -23.71 9.99
CA LYS A 204 -4.86 -24.31 8.74
C LYS A 204 -3.74 -23.54 8.06
N ILE A 205 -2.70 -24.25 7.68
CA ILE A 205 -1.66 -23.77 6.78
C ILE A 205 -2.04 -24.16 5.34
N HIS A 206 -1.90 -23.21 4.43
CA HIS A 206 -2.11 -23.42 3.02
C HIS A 206 -0.79 -23.36 2.26
N VAL A 207 -0.56 -24.33 1.39
CA VAL A 207 0.50 -24.35 0.39
C VAL A 207 -0.13 -24.32 -0.99
N PHE A 208 0.23 -23.31 -1.78
CA PHE A 208 -0.24 -23.12 -3.14
C PHE A 208 0.92 -23.38 -4.10
N ARG A 209 0.87 -24.49 -4.82
CA ARG A 209 1.83 -24.84 -5.85
C ARG A 209 1.41 -24.25 -7.19
N ALA A 210 2.33 -23.53 -7.86
CA ALA A 210 2.01 -22.87 -9.11
C ALA A 210 3.24 -22.74 -10.02
N LYS A 211 3.02 -22.78 -11.33
CA LYS A 211 4.05 -22.53 -12.35
C LYS A 211 4.46 -21.05 -12.36
N SER A 212 3.52 -20.17 -12.07
CA SER A 212 3.74 -18.72 -12.02
C SER A 212 2.95 -18.08 -10.88
N VAL A 213 3.48 -16.97 -10.36
CA VAL A 213 2.85 -16.16 -9.31
C VAL A 213 2.80 -14.71 -9.74
N ILE A 214 1.63 -14.07 -9.61
CA ILE A 214 1.47 -12.63 -9.82
C ILE A 214 1.18 -11.96 -8.47
N LEU A 215 2.08 -11.08 -8.03
CA LEU A 215 1.88 -10.27 -6.85
C LEU A 215 0.99 -9.05 -7.17
N CYS A 216 -0.19 -9.04 -6.60
CA CYS A 216 -1.17 -7.95 -6.64
C CYS A 216 -1.45 -7.41 -5.23
N THR A 217 -0.43 -7.45 -4.38
CA THR A 217 -0.51 -7.19 -2.94
C THR A 217 -0.58 -5.71 -2.56
N GLY A 218 -0.57 -4.83 -3.55
CA GLY A 218 -0.51 -3.40 -3.33
C GLY A 218 0.86 -2.94 -2.82
N ALA A 219 0.93 -1.69 -2.39
CA ALA A 219 2.10 -1.12 -1.73
C ALA A 219 2.06 -1.37 -0.22
N GLY A 220 2.56 -0.43 0.56
CA GLY A 220 2.51 -0.53 2.01
C GLY A 220 2.63 0.79 2.73
N GLY A 221 2.31 0.75 3.99
CA GLY A 221 2.45 1.84 4.93
C GLY A 221 2.82 1.32 6.31
N PHE A 222 2.82 2.21 7.29
CA PHE A 222 3.15 1.89 8.67
C PHE A 222 1.93 1.95 9.60
N LYS A 223 0.73 1.66 9.08
CA LYS A 223 -0.54 1.66 9.83
C LYS A 223 -0.77 2.93 10.67
N PRO A 224 -0.64 4.14 10.11
CA PRO A 224 -0.80 5.36 10.90
C PRO A 224 -2.20 5.44 11.48
N ASN A 225 -2.30 5.91 12.73
CA ASN A 225 -3.56 6.03 13.44
C ASN A 225 -4.55 6.91 12.68
N GLY A 226 -5.81 6.47 12.58
CA GLY A 226 -6.89 7.20 11.91
C GLY A 226 -6.90 7.03 10.39
N PHE A 227 -5.94 6.32 9.80
CA PHE A 227 -5.97 6.00 8.38
C PHE A 227 -6.72 4.69 8.13
N PRO A 228 -7.73 4.68 7.23
CA PRO A 228 -8.62 3.53 7.09
C PRO A 228 -7.98 2.34 6.35
N ILE A 229 -6.91 2.57 5.58
CA ILE A 229 -6.21 1.52 4.84
C ILE A 229 -5.07 0.99 5.72
N CYS A 230 -5.37 -0.02 6.54
CA CYS A 230 -4.43 -0.53 7.54
C CYS A 230 -3.91 -1.94 7.26
N ASP A 231 -4.30 -2.53 6.14
CA ASP A 231 -3.92 -3.90 5.74
C ASP A 231 -2.80 -3.95 4.68
N LEU A 232 -2.30 -2.79 4.23
CA LEU A 232 -1.15 -2.66 3.36
C LEU A 232 0.13 -2.54 4.20
N THR A 233 0.92 -3.59 4.23
CA THR A 233 2.08 -3.75 5.12
C THR A 233 3.33 -4.26 4.42
N HIS A 234 3.48 -3.95 3.13
CA HIS A 234 4.63 -4.31 2.29
C HIS A 234 4.81 -5.82 2.05
N ASP A 235 3.79 -6.64 2.31
CA ASP A 235 3.93 -8.09 2.36
C ASP A 235 4.54 -8.67 1.08
N GLY A 236 3.98 -8.34 -0.09
CA GLY A 236 4.45 -8.89 -1.35
C GLY A 236 5.88 -8.49 -1.70
N THR A 237 6.24 -7.22 -1.50
CA THR A 237 7.58 -6.72 -1.83
C THR A 237 8.64 -7.30 -0.91
N VAL A 238 8.33 -7.49 0.37
CA VAL A 238 9.26 -8.09 1.33
C VAL A 238 9.41 -9.60 1.10
N MET A 239 8.31 -10.32 0.87
CA MET A 239 8.38 -11.74 0.50
C MET A 239 9.23 -11.95 -0.77
N ALA A 240 9.03 -11.12 -1.79
CA ALA A 240 9.80 -11.20 -3.03
C ALA A 240 11.29 -10.89 -2.81
N TYR A 241 11.61 -9.88 -1.99
CA TYR A 241 12.98 -9.58 -1.59
C TYR A 241 13.67 -10.77 -0.90
N HIS A 242 12.96 -11.48 -0.04
CA HIS A 242 13.52 -12.64 0.67
C HIS A 242 13.96 -13.77 -0.27
N ILE A 243 13.27 -13.96 -1.38
CA ILE A 243 13.64 -14.97 -2.40
C ILE A 243 14.60 -14.45 -3.48
N GLY A 244 15.06 -13.19 -3.35
CA GLY A 244 16.06 -12.58 -4.24
C GLY A 244 15.49 -11.72 -5.37
N ALA A 245 14.23 -11.35 -5.33
CA ALA A 245 13.70 -10.34 -6.25
C ALA A 245 14.24 -8.95 -5.91
N LYS A 246 14.46 -8.13 -6.95
CA LYS A 246 14.83 -6.73 -6.78
C LYS A 246 13.59 -5.89 -6.50
N VAL A 247 13.71 -4.96 -5.55
CA VAL A 247 12.68 -3.97 -5.23
C VAL A 247 13.22 -2.55 -5.43
N THR A 248 12.35 -1.59 -5.72
CA THR A 248 12.75 -0.21 -6.07
C THR A 248 11.82 0.82 -5.45
N GLY A 249 12.21 2.09 -5.55
CA GLY A 249 11.37 3.24 -5.20
C GLY A 249 11.17 3.46 -3.71
N LYS A 250 11.94 2.82 -2.86
CA LYS A 250 11.75 2.87 -1.41
C LYS A 250 12.00 4.25 -0.80
N GLU A 251 12.80 5.11 -1.42
CA GLU A 251 13.04 6.47 -0.98
C GLU A 251 11.89 7.44 -1.28
N TRP A 252 11.01 7.10 -2.22
CA TRP A 252 9.86 7.91 -2.56
C TRP A 252 8.73 7.71 -1.53
N ASN A 253 7.94 8.76 -1.34
CA ASN A 253 6.75 8.70 -0.51
C ASN A 253 5.60 9.33 -1.27
N ASP A 254 4.61 8.54 -1.55
CA ASP A 254 3.37 9.03 -2.14
C ASP A 254 2.26 8.85 -1.12
N GLY A 255 2.11 9.83 -0.27
CA GLY A 255 1.05 9.91 0.72
C GLY A 255 0.11 11.06 0.41
N HIS A 256 -1.10 10.99 0.92
CA HIS A 256 -1.99 12.14 0.93
C HIS A 256 -1.82 12.85 2.27
N PRO A 257 -1.11 14.00 2.32
CA PRO A 257 -1.06 14.78 3.54
C PRO A 257 -2.46 15.20 3.92
N GLY A 258 -2.85 14.92 5.13
CA GLY A 258 -4.16 15.23 5.67
C GLY A 258 -4.08 16.23 6.81
N GLN A 259 -5.18 16.95 7.03
CA GLN A 259 -5.43 17.63 8.30
C GLN A 259 -6.31 16.73 9.15
N ALA A 260 -5.93 16.53 10.40
CA ALA A 260 -6.76 15.89 11.39
C ALA A 260 -7.26 16.93 12.38
N THR A 261 -8.51 16.79 12.83
CA THR A 261 -9.07 17.58 13.92
C THR A 261 -8.59 17.06 15.28
N ASN A 262 -8.06 15.86 15.30
CA ASN A 262 -7.50 15.21 16.47
C ASN A 262 -6.02 14.92 16.24
N ALA A 263 -5.17 15.37 17.15
CA ALA A 263 -3.72 15.14 17.09
C ALA A 263 -3.31 13.65 17.11
N ALA A 264 -4.19 12.77 17.61
CA ALA A 264 -3.98 11.33 17.60
C ALA A 264 -4.41 10.65 16.29
N ALA A 265 -5.12 11.38 15.41
CA ALA A 265 -5.52 10.87 14.09
C ALA A 265 -4.63 11.47 13.00
N CYS A 266 -4.18 10.65 12.07
CA CYS A 266 -3.35 11.12 10.97
C CYS A 266 -4.17 11.68 9.81
N PHE A 267 -5.47 11.36 9.73
CA PHE A 267 -6.28 11.68 8.57
C PHE A 267 -7.78 11.76 8.88
N ASP A 268 -8.38 12.90 8.53
CA ASP A 268 -9.83 13.08 8.54
C ASP A 268 -10.37 13.19 7.11
N GLY A 269 -11.63 12.85 6.89
CA GLY A 269 -12.34 13.13 5.65
C GLY A 269 -12.53 11.96 4.69
N TRP A 270 -12.15 10.74 5.09
CA TRP A 270 -12.41 9.52 4.31
C TRP A 270 -13.76 8.85 4.65
N GLY A 271 -14.49 9.36 5.65
CA GLY A 271 -15.71 8.74 6.16
C GLY A 271 -16.81 8.55 5.12
N ASN A 272 -16.91 9.42 4.13
CA ASN A 272 -17.93 9.36 3.07
C ASN A 272 -17.45 8.64 1.78
N MET A 273 -16.24 8.09 1.75
CA MET A 273 -15.73 7.43 0.55
C MET A 273 -16.54 6.18 0.16
N PHE A 274 -17.15 5.52 1.13
CA PHE A 274 -18.03 4.37 0.87
C PHE A 274 -19.42 4.75 0.36
N GLU A 275 -19.78 6.04 0.37
CA GLU A 275 -21.05 6.55 -0.17
C GLU A 275 -20.92 7.01 -1.62
N ARG A 276 -19.71 7.25 -2.10
CA ARG A 276 -19.43 7.78 -3.43
C ARG A 276 -19.22 6.65 -4.44
N LYS A 277 -19.98 6.70 -5.54
CA LYS A 277 -19.73 5.85 -6.70
C LYS A 277 -18.43 6.27 -7.40
N PRO A 278 -17.70 5.33 -8.01
CA PRO A 278 -16.55 5.66 -8.83
C PRO A 278 -16.97 6.31 -10.15
N GLY A 279 -16.03 7.04 -10.75
CA GLY A 279 -16.22 7.69 -12.05
C GLY A 279 -14.95 7.63 -12.88
N VAL A 280 -15.10 7.84 -14.18
CA VAL A 280 -13.96 7.99 -15.08
C VAL A 280 -13.38 9.41 -14.94
N THR A 281 -12.07 9.51 -14.80
CA THR A 281 -11.36 10.79 -14.67
C THR A 281 -10.83 11.28 -16.01
N SER A 282 -10.58 12.60 -16.10
CA SER A 282 -10.00 13.21 -17.30
C SER A 282 -8.54 12.78 -17.50
N VAL A 283 -8.03 12.97 -18.70
CA VAL A 283 -6.61 12.75 -19.08
C VAL A 283 -5.68 13.89 -18.65
N GLU A 284 -6.18 14.83 -17.87
CA GLU A 284 -5.40 15.98 -17.42
C GLU A 284 -4.26 15.57 -16.48
N VAL A 285 -3.04 15.95 -16.84
CA VAL A 285 -1.84 15.72 -16.03
C VAL A 285 -1.60 16.88 -15.07
N HIS A 286 -1.48 16.60 -13.81
CA HIS A 286 -1.28 17.59 -12.76
C HIS A 286 0.19 17.60 -12.31
N HIS A 287 0.85 18.73 -12.48
CA HIS A 287 2.28 18.86 -12.16
C HIS A 287 2.59 18.80 -10.66
N ASP A 288 1.62 19.09 -9.80
CA ASP A 288 1.84 19.21 -8.36
C ASP A 288 1.02 18.22 -7.54
N LEU A 289 0.46 17.18 -8.16
CA LEU A 289 -0.46 16.25 -7.49
C LEU A 289 0.27 15.27 -6.59
N GLY A 290 1.29 15.29 -6.15
CA GLY A 290 2.02 14.43 -5.22
C GLY A 290 3.17 15.17 -4.57
N VAL A 291 3.25 16.50 -4.80
CA VAL A 291 4.20 17.33 -4.08
C VAL A 291 3.93 17.23 -2.59
N ASP A 292 4.97 17.14 -1.81
CA ASP A 292 4.89 17.05 -0.37
C ASP A 292 4.25 18.32 0.24
N LEU A 293 2.95 18.27 0.44
CA LEU A 293 2.18 19.34 1.06
C LEU A 293 2.60 19.57 2.53
N ASN A 294 3.16 18.57 3.20
CA ASN A 294 3.68 18.73 4.56
C ASN A 294 4.94 19.60 4.57
N TYR A 295 5.80 19.45 3.55
CA TYR A 295 6.94 20.35 3.40
C TYR A 295 6.47 21.79 3.18
N ALA A 296 5.51 22.01 2.31
CA ALA A 296 4.95 23.34 2.08
C ALA A 296 4.28 23.89 3.35
N ALA A 297 3.56 23.08 4.14
CA ALA A 297 3.00 23.47 5.43
C ALA A 297 4.09 23.81 6.45
N TYR A 298 5.15 23.02 6.53
CA TYR A 298 6.30 23.25 7.40
C TYR A 298 6.99 24.58 7.08
N MET A 299 7.25 24.84 5.79
CA MET A 299 7.95 26.06 5.35
C MET A 299 7.13 27.33 5.51
N THR A 300 5.80 27.23 5.39
CA THR A 300 4.91 28.40 5.45
C THR A 300 4.28 28.62 6.83
N ALA A 301 4.45 27.67 7.74
CA ALA A 301 3.75 27.59 9.04
C ALA A 301 2.21 27.67 8.90
N ASN A 302 1.69 27.40 7.71
CA ASN A 302 0.25 27.40 7.43
C ASN A 302 -0.20 25.98 7.13
N PRO A 303 -1.21 25.44 7.84
CA PRO A 303 -1.76 24.14 7.52
C PRO A 303 -2.46 24.20 6.15
N ILE A 304 -2.13 23.22 5.29
CA ILE A 304 -2.74 23.07 3.97
C ILE A 304 -4.00 22.25 4.12
N ARG A 305 -5.12 22.78 3.63
CA ARG A 305 -6.40 22.06 3.62
C ARG A 305 -6.47 21.12 2.43
N MET A 306 -6.60 19.83 2.70
CA MET A 306 -6.91 18.83 1.68
C MET A 306 -8.29 19.03 1.04
N GLY A 307 -8.41 18.67 -0.21
CA GLY A 307 -9.71 18.52 -0.90
C GLY A 307 -10.17 19.72 -1.71
N ARG A 308 -9.33 20.69 -2.01
CA ARG A 308 -9.66 21.69 -3.04
C ARG A 308 -8.67 21.59 -4.21
N PRO A 309 -9.15 21.25 -5.42
CA PRO A 309 -8.38 21.47 -6.64
C PRO A 309 -8.02 22.96 -6.71
N GLY A 310 -6.73 23.29 -6.82
CA GLY A 310 -6.28 24.68 -6.99
C GLY A 310 -5.84 25.38 -5.72
N ILE A 311 -5.14 24.70 -4.81
CA ILE A 311 -4.36 25.42 -3.79
C ILE A 311 -3.30 26.24 -4.51
N ARG A 312 -3.56 27.54 -4.58
CA ARG A 312 -2.56 28.51 -5.03
C ARG A 312 -1.47 28.55 -3.96
N LEU A 313 -0.31 28.01 -4.26
CA LEU A 313 0.92 28.46 -3.61
C LEU A 313 1.16 29.92 -4.04
N GLN A 314 0.51 30.86 -3.35
CA GLN A 314 0.45 32.28 -3.75
C GLN A 314 1.60 33.09 -3.14
N LYS A 315 2.62 32.49 -2.57
CA LYS A 315 3.85 33.21 -2.25
C LYS A 315 5.03 32.48 -2.87
N LYS A 316 5.75 33.20 -3.72
CA LYS A 316 7.15 32.93 -4.04
C LYS A 316 7.85 32.57 -2.74
N ILE A 317 8.26 31.33 -2.60
CA ILE A 317 9.21 30.94 -1.57
C ILE A 317 10.55 31.48 -2.11
N GLU A 318 10.90 32.68 -1.71
CA GLU A 318 12.21 33.24 -2.01
C GLU A 318 13.25 32.41 -1.27
N GLY A 319 14.09 31.69 -2.01
CA GLY A 319 15.17 30.86 -1.48
C GLY A 319 14.90 29.37 -1.37
N GLY A 320 13.75 28.85 -1.80
CA GLY A 320 13.49 27.41 -1.86
C GLY A 320 14.05 26.76 -3.15
N PRO A 321 14.50 25.50 -3.10
CA PRO A 321 15.08 24.78 -4.24
C PRO A 321 14.07 24.48 -5.36
N PHE A 322 12.79 24.59 -5.12
CA PHE A 322 11.73 24.46 -6.12
C PHE A 322 11.20 25.81 -6.56
N ARG A 323 11.56 26.24 -7.77
CA ARG A 323 10.77 27.22 -8.52
C ARG A 323 9.69 26.41 -9.25
N PRO A 324 8.40 26.54 -8.86
CA PRO A 324 7.33 26.08 -9.75
C PRO A 324 7.46 26.84 -11.06
N ALA A 325 7.46 26.13 -12.19
CA ALA A 325 7.36 26.76 -13.49
C ALA A 325 6.15 27.71 -13.50
N GLU A 326 6.28 28.88 -14.11
CA GLU A 326 5.20 29.85 -14.22
C GLU A 326 4.00 29.20 -14.90
N PHE A 327 2.95 28.97 -14.14
CA PHE A 327 1.69 28.45 -14.66
C PHE A 327 0.99 29.50 -15.48
N ASN A 328 0.98 29.30 -16.79
CA ASN A 328 0.07 30.03 -17.68
C ASN A 328 -1.32 29.43 -17.50
N ARG A 329 -2.23 30.18 -16.90
CA ARG A 329 -3.61 29.80 -16.65
C ARG A 329 -4.49 30.16 -17.82
N SER A 330 -5.06 29.16 -18.45
CA SER A 330 -6.39 29.24 -19.04
C SER A 330 -7.34 28.41 -18.15
N GLY A 331 -7.80 29.01 -17.07
CA GLY A 331 -8.89 28.47 -16.28
C GLY A 331 -10.24 28.75 -16.91
N PRO A 332 -11.30 27.99 -16.60
CA PRO A 332 -12.64 28.30 -17.05
C PRO A 332 -13.07 29.68 -16.54
N PRO A 333 -13.97 30.38 -17.26
CA PRO A 333 -14.37 31.74 -16.94
C PRO A 333 -14.94 31.84 -15.54
N GLU A 334 -14.54 32.91 -14.84
CA GLU A 334 -15.02 33.22 -13.49
C GLU A 334 -16.56 33.31 -13.50
N ARG A 335 -17.20 32.41 -12.75
CA ARG A 335 -18.59 32.64 -12.36
C ARG A 335 -18.63 33.83 -11.41
N GLU A 336 -19.41 34.83 -11.74
CA GLU A 336 -19.71 35.96 -10.85
C GLU A 336 -20.10 35.45 -9.46
N GLN A 337 -19.24 35.72 -8.49
CA GLN A 337 -19.51 35.40 -7.10
C GLN A 337 -20.34 36.53 -6.52
N GLY A 338 -21.57 36.21 -6.14
CA GLY A 338 -22.38 37.09 -5.27
C GLY A 338 -21.65 37.42 -3.95
N PRO A 339 -22.07 38.44 -3.21
CA PRO A 339 -21.38 38.95 -2.03
C PRO A 339 -21.08 37.81 -1.05
N ARG A 340 -19.81 37.63 -0.71
CA ARG A 340 -19.33 36.62 0.24
C ARG A 340 -19.90 36.98 1.62
N LYS A 341 -20.75 36.11 2.18
CA LYS A 341 -21.06 36.13 3.59
C LYS A 341 -19.79 35.84 4.41
N ASP A 342 -19.58 36.62 5.45
CA ASP A 342 -18.46 36.42 6.39
C ASP A 342 -18.50 34.97 6.91
N PRO A 343 -17.42 34.20 6.80
CA PRO A 343 -17.36 32.81 7.29
C PRO A 343 -17.63 32.70 8.81
N ARG A 344 -17.68 33.80 9.54
CA ARG A 344 -17.95 33.85 10.98
C ARG A 344 -19.43 33.86 11.32
N GLU A 345 -20.31 34.12 10.34
CA GLU A 345 -21.77 34.19 10.56
C GLU A 345 -22.52 32.88 10.29
N GLY A 346 -21.86 31.90 9.68
CA GLY A 346 -22.43 30.57 9.50
C GLY A 346 -21.71 29.59 10.43
N GLY A 347 -22.38 29.11 11.45
CA GLY A 347 -21.85 28.05 12.31
C GLY A 347 -21.30 26.90 11.47
N ALA A 348 -20.11 26.43 11.80
CA ALA A 348 -19.49 25.27 11.12
C ALA A 348 -20.47 24.08 11.17
N PRO A 349 -20.57 23.29 10.09
CA PRO A 349 -21.37 22.07 10.10
C PRO A 349 -21.00 21.20 11.31
N PRO A 350 -21.96 20.52 11.95
CA PRO A 350 -21.65 19.62 13.07
C PRO A 350 -20.55 18.63 12.68
N GLY A 351 -19.42 18.67 13.39
CA GLY A 351 -18.24 17.84 13.13
C GLY A 351 -17.02 18.55 12.50
N MET A 352 -17.13 19.85 12.13
CA MET A 352 -16.01 20.62 11.56
C MET A 352 -15.44 21.71 12.49
N GLY A 353 -15.74 21.67 13.78
CA GLY A 353 -15.44 22.74 14.73
C GLY A 353 -14.09 22.67 15.47
N GLY A 354 -13.13 21.85 15.03
CA GLY A 354 -11.80 21.76 15.65
C GLY A 354 -10.76 22.63 14.95
N THR A 355 -9.78 23.14 15.68
CA THR A 355 -8.58 23.74 15.10
C THR A 355 -7.86 22.65 14.29
N PRO A 356 -7.64 22.83 12.97
CA PRO A 356 -6.93 21.81 12.20
C PRO A 356 -5.52 21.65 12.76
N VAL A 357 -5.21 20.46 13.23
CA VAL A 357 -3.86 20.09 13.61
C VAL A 357 -3.18 19.60 12.33
N GLY A 358 -2.03 20.18 12.00
CA GLY A 358 -1.21 19.65 10.90
C GLY A 358 -0.87 18.20 11.21
N GLY A 359 -1.60 17.27 10.59
CA GLY A 359 -1.34 15.85 10.66
C GLY A 359 -0.54 15.45 9.46
N SER A 360 0.48 14.67 9.64
CA SER A 360 1.04 13.94 8.54
C SER A 360 0.25 12.66 8.39
N SER A 361 -0.26 12.42 7.22
CA SER A 361 -0.56 11.08 6.76
C SER A 361 0.73 10.30 6.51
N ALA A 362 1.81 10.78 7.11
CA ALA A 362 3.13 10.26 7.05
C ALA A 362 3.17 8.77 7.34
N GLY A 363 4.01 8.05 6.69
CA GLY A 363 4.06 6.61 6.77
C GLY A 363 3.16 5.90 5.76
N MET A 364 2.42 6.64 4.99
CA MET A 364 1.63 6.09 3.89
C MET A 364 2.42 6.16 2.59
N SER A 365 3.14 5.12 2.31
CA SER A 365 3.59 4.81 0.96
C SER A 365 2.54 3.93 0.31
N ILE A 366 1.36 4.48 0.11
CA ILE A 366 0.22 3.70 -0.39
C ILE A 366 0.02 3.78 -1.88
N HIS A 367 0.72 4.68 -2.53
CA HIS A 367 0.61 4.83 -3.97
C HIS A 367 1.97 4.60 -4.62
N LYS A 368 2.05 3.69 -5.54
CA LYS A 368 2.94 3.61 -6.70
C LYS A 368 4.41 3.99 -6.55
N SER A 369 4.89 4.41 -5.39
CA SER A 369 6.26 4.87 -5.29
C SER A 369 7.26 3.73 -5.17
N GLU A 370 6.83 2.55 -4.75
CA GLU A 370 7.69 1.41 -4.50
C GLU A 370 7.09 0.10 -5.01
N GLY A 371 7.90 -0.88 -5.24
CA GLY A 371 7.46 -2.21 -5.68
C GLY A 371 8.59 -3.05 -6.25
N LEU A 372 8.24 -4.16 -6.90
CA LEU A 372 9.19 -4.99 -7.60
C LEU A 372 9.76 -4.24 -8.82
N VAL A 373 11.01 -4.51 -9.12
CA VAL A 373 11.67 -4.01 -10.34
C VAL A 373 11.24 -4.87 -11.52
N PRO A 374 10.53 -4.33 -12.53
CA PRO A 374 10.27 -5.07 -13.75
C PRO A 374 11.52 -5.15 -14.63
N ILE A 375 11.74 -6.30 -15.26
CA ILE A 375 12.83 -6.49 -16.22
C ILE A 375 12.42 -6.19 -17.67
N ASN A 376 11.13 -6.03 -17.92
CA ASN A 376 10.55 -5.74 -19.24
C ASN A 376 9.16 -5.12 -19.09
N GLU A 377 8.50 -4.84 -20.21
CA GLU A 377 7.14 -4.27 -20.27
C GLU A 377 6.02 -5.25 -19.89
N LYS A 378 6.36 -6.53 -19.64
CA LYS A 378 5.40 -7.59 -19.28
C LYS A 378 5.19 -7.73 -17.77
N CYS A 379 5.66 -6.80 -16.96
CA CYS A 379 5.57 -6.84 -15.49
C CYS A 379 6.33 -8.01 -14.83
N GLU A 380 7.29 -8.59 -15.53
CA GLU A 380 8.12 -9.71 -15.10
C GLU A 380 9.21 -9.23 -14.14
N SER A 381 9.47 -9.97 -13.06
CA SER A 381 10.58 -9.71 -12.16
C SER A 381 11.85 -10.46 -12.59
N ASN A 382 12.96 -10.22 -11.89
CA ASN A 382 14.20 -10.98 -12.10
C ASN A 382 14.13 -12.44 -11.62
N ILE A 383 13.02 -12.88 -11.03
CA ILE A 383 12.79 -14.28 -10.64
C ILE A 383 11.87 -14.91 -11.70
N PRO A 384 12.32 -15.93 -12.46
CA PRO A 384 11.50 -16.57 -13.48
C PRO A 384 10.15 -17.06 -12.94
N GLY A 385 9.07 -16.71 -13.64
CA GLY A 385 7.70 -17.03 -13.26
C GLY A 385 7.10 -16.12 -12.18
N LEU A 386 7.84 -15.15 -11.63
CA LEU A 386 7.32 -14.17 -10.68
C LEU A 386 7.04 -12.84 -11.38
N TYR A 387 5.79 -12.40 -11.31
CA TYR A 387 5.29 -11.14 -11.85
C TYR A 387 4.74 -10.26 -10.73
N ALA A 388 4.57 -8.96 -10.99
CA ALA A 388 3.87 -8.06 -10.09
C ALA A 388 3.01 -7.07 -10.88
N ALA A 389 1.90 -6.63 -10.30
CA ALA A 389 1.00 -5.68 -10.95
C ALA A 389 0.37 -4.71 -9.94
N GLY A 390 0.02 -3.53 -10.42
CA GLY A 390 -0.47 -2.44 -9.60
C GLY A 390 0.61 -1.90 -8.68
N ASP A 391 0.24 -1.50 -7.47
CA ASP A 391 1.19 -0.89 -6.53
C ASP A 391 2.22 -1.90 -5.94
N ALA A 392 2.13 -3.19 -6.27
CA ALA A 392 3.18 -4.18 -5.99
C ALA A 392 4.34 -4.12 -6.99
N LEU A 393 4.14 -3.50 -8.14
CA LEU A 393 5.16 -3.21 -9.14
C LEU A 393 5.70 -1.78 -8.92
N GLY A 394 6.98 -1.56 -9.18
CA GLY A 394 7.57 -0.23 -9.07
C GLY A 394 6.84 0.83 -9.91
N SER A 395 6.92 2.07 -9.49
CA SER A 395 6.12 3.20 -10.00
C SER A 395 6.45 3.65 -11.44
N TYR A 396 6.76 2.73 -12.31
CA TYR A 396 7.27 3.04 -13.65
C TYR A 396 6.23 3.70 -14.56
N MET A 397 4.94 3.50 -14.35
CA MET A 397 3.92 4.08 -15.22
C MET A 397 3.61 5.56 -14.95
N ALA A 398 3.81 6.03 -13.73
CA ALA A 398 3.50 7.40 -13.31
C ALA A 398 4.69 8.13 -12.71
N GLY A 399 5.80 7.42 -12.45
CA GLY A 399 6.98 7.96 -11.78
C GLY A 399 6.82 8.07 -10.26
N ALA A 400 7.77 8.74 -9.64
CA ALA A 400 7.88 8.90 -8.19
C ALA A 400 6.99 10.00 -7.62
N ILE A 401 5.94 10.38 -8.34
CA ILE A 401 4.97 11.41 -7.97
C ILE A 401 3.60 11.06 -8.57
N TYR A 402 2.53 11.46 -7.90
CA TYR A 402 1.18 11.21 -8.39
C TYR A 402 0.78 12.28 -9.41
N THR A 403 0.91 11.97 -10.69
CA THR A 403 0.73 12.93 -11.79
C THR A 403 -0.67 12.93 -12.40
N GLN A 404 -1.43 11.86 -12.21
CA GLN A 404 -2.70 11.64 -12.91
C GLN A 404 -3.76 11.05 -11.97
N VAL A 405 -4.87 11.77 -11.78
CA VAL A 405 -6.00 11.25 -10.98
C VAL A 405 -6.60 10.00 -11.64
N GLY A 406 -6.76 8.94 -10.86
CA GLY A 406 -7.31 7.67 -11.33
C GLY A 406 -6.32 6.73 -12.00
N SER A 407 -5.06 7.14 -12.17
CA SER A 407 -4.02 6.29 -12.77
C SER A 407 -3.71 5.06 -11.92
N SER A 408 -3.92 5.08 -10.58
CA SER A 408 -3.77 3.90 -9.72
C SER A 408 -4.70 2.76 -10.12
N LEU A 409 -6.00 3.05 -10.24
CA LEU A 409 -6.95 2.02 -10.65
C LEU A 409 -6.72 1.57 -12.10
N ALA A 410 -6.51 2.53 -13.02
CA ALA A 410 -6.26 2.22 -14.42
C ALA A 410 -4.97 1.40 -14.60
N GLY A 411 -3.87 1.86 -14.00
CA GLY A 411 -2.60 1.15 -14.08
C GLY A 411 -2.64 -0.22 -13.43
N SER A 412 -3.33 -0.37 -12.28
CA SER A 412 -3.53 -1.67 -11.65
C SER A 412 -4.31 -2.63 -12.56
N ALA A 413 -5.38 -2.14 -13.21
CA ALA A 413 -6.18 -2.94 -14.13
C ALA A 413 -5.37 -3.35 -15.39
N VAL A 414 -4.63 -2.40 -15.98
CA VAL A 414 -3.81 -2.65 -17.16
C VAL A 414 -2.65 -3.61 -16.85
N GLN A 415 -1.88 -3.32 -15.80
CA GLN A 415 -0.74 -4.18 -15.42
C GLN A 415 -1.20 -5.57 -14.99
N GLY A 416 -2.34 -5.68 -14.28
CA GLY A 416 -2.93 -6.98 -13.95
C GLY A 416 -3.23 -7.81 -15.20
N ALA A 417 -3.80 -7.19 -16.23
CA ALA A 417 -4.08 -7.86 -17.50
C ALA A 417 -2.80 -8.26 -18.25
N VAL A 418 -1.84 -7.34 -18.37
CA VAL A 418 -0.56 -7.58 -19.06
C VAL A 418 0.24 -8.69 -18.38
N ALA A 419 0.39 -8.61 -17.05
CA ALA A 419 1.08 -9.64 -16.28
C ALA A 419 0.40 -11.02 -16.42
N ALA A 420 -0.93 -11.05 -16.45
CA ALA A 420 -1.68 -12.28 -16.61
C ALA A 420 -1.46 -12.97 -17.96
N GLU A 421 -1.49 -12.21 -19.04
CA GLU A 421 -1.25 -12.73 -20.40
C GLU A 421 0.18 -13.27 -20.53
N ALA A 422 1.16 -12.52 -20.01
CA ALA A 422 2.57 -12.93 -20.01
C ALA A 422 2.81 -14.18 -19.13
N ALA A 423 2.24 -14.22 -17.94
CA ALA A 423 2.34 -15.35 -17.03
C ALA A 423 1.65 -16.61 -17.59
N ALA A 424 0.52 -16.45 -18.25
CA ALA A 424 -0.15 -17.56 -18.93
C ALA A 424 0.68 -18.12 -20.10
N GLU A 425 1.36 -17.25 -20.84
CA GLU A 425 2.31 -17.68 -21.88
C GLU A 425 3.49 -18.46 -21.26
N TYR A 426 4.09 -17.94 -20.18
CA TYR A 426 5.15 -18.63 -19.44
C TYR A 426 4.71 -20.01 -18.95
N CYS A 427 3.50 -20.13 -18.37
CA CYS A 427 2.97 -21.39 -17.85
C CYS A 427 2.85 -22.49 -18.90
N ARG A 428 2.64 -22.15 -20.19
CA ARG A 428 2.58 -23.13 -21.28
C ARG A 428 3.94 -23.76 -21.60
N GLY A 429 5.02 -23.06 -21.27
CA GLY A 429 6.40 -23.48 -21.56
C GLY A 429 7.10 -24.22 -20.42
N VAL A 430 6.45 -24.36 -19.26
CA VAL A 430 7.09 -24.94 -18.06
C VAL A 430 6.20 -26.01 -17.41
N GLU A 431 6.85 -27.00 -16.85
CA GLU A 431 6.20 -28.03 -16.04
C GLU A 431 5.87 -27.49 -14.62
N MET A 432 4.91 -28.14 -13.97
CA MET A 432 4.57 -27.86 -12.58
C MET A 432 5.79 -28.09 -11.70
N PRO A 433 6.20 -27.09 -10.90
CA PRO A 433 7.35 -27.29 -10.01
C PRO A 433 7.00 -28.25 -8.88
N GLU A 434 7.98 -29.03 -8.46
CA GLU A 434 7.91 -29.75 -7.20
C GLU A 434 8.43 -28.85 -6.07
N ILE A 435 7.77 -28.91 -4.92
CA ILE A 435 8.23 -28.26 -3.69
C ILE A 435 8.80 -29.37 -2.81
N SER A 436 10.07 -29.25 -2.46
CA SER A 436 10.71 -30.27 -1.62
C SER A 436 10.07 -30.33 -0.22
N GLU A 437 9.99 -31.52 0.35
CA GLU A 437 9.48 -31.72 1.72
C GLU A 437 10.28 -30.90 2.73
N ALA A 438 11.60 -30.81 2.55
CA ALA A 438 12.45 -29.98 3.40
C ALA A 438 12.03 -28.50 3.36
N LYS A 439 11.69 -27.97 2.17
CA LYS A 439 11.23 -26.59 2.02
C LYS A 439 9.85 -26.37 2.62
N MET A 440 8.96 -27.34 2.48
CA MET A 440 7.64 -27.25 3.13
C MET A 440 7.76 -27.23 4.65
N ASN A 441 8.61 -28.10 5.21
CA ASN A 441 8.86 -28.15 6.66
C ASN A 441 9.48 -26.84 7.19
N GLU A 442 10.47 -26.28 6.46
CA GLU A 442 11.10 -25.00 6.79
C GLU A 442 10.03 -23.88 6.88
N VAL A 443 9.22 -23.73 5.83
CA VAL A 443 8.17 -22.69 5.77
C VAL A 443 7.13 -22.89 6.87
N GLN A 444 6.75 -24.13 7.14
CA GLN A 444 5.83 -24.46 8.22
C GLN A 444 6.38 -24.06 9.59
N GLU A 445 7.64 -24.40 9.86
CA GLU A 445 8.30 -24.04 11.10
C GLU A 445 8.37 -22.53 11.29
N GLU A 446 8.71 -21.78 10.22
CA GLU A 446 8.74 -20.32 10.24
C GLU A 446 7.37 -19.70 10.51
N ILE A 447 6.29 -20.24 9.93
CA ILE A 447 4.91 -19.78 10.17
C ILE A 447 4.51 -20.02 11.63
N LEU A 448 4.84 -21.19 12.18
CA LEU A 448 4.40 -21.58 13.53
C LEU A 448 5.31 -21.06 14.66
N ALA A 449 6.54 -20.68 14.35
CA ALA A 449 7.50 -20.25 15.37
C ALA A 449 6.98 -19.16 16.33
N PRO A 450 6.25 -18.11 15.87
CA PRO A 450 5.71 -17.10 16.79
C PRO A 450 4.66 -17.62 17.76
N LEU A 451 3.88 -18.63 17.36
CA LEU A 451 2.87 -19.27 18.21
C LEU A 451 3.50 -20.19 19.28
N LYS A 452 4.65 -20.78 18.96
CA LYS A 452 5.37 -21.71 19.86
C LYS A 452 6.18 -20.99 20.95
N ARG A 453 6.36 -19.65 20.86
CA ARG A 453 7.15 -18.92 21.85
C ARG A 453 6.37 -18.71 23.15
N GLU A 454 6.94 -19.15 24.27
CA GLU A 454 6.37 -18.92 25.60
C GLU A 454 6.48 -17.44 26.02
N ALA A 455 7.55 -16.76 25.62
CA ALA A 455 7.81 -15.36 25.90
C ALA A 455 8.28 -14.60 24.64
N GLY A 456 8.00 -13.31 24.58
CA GLY A 456 8.39 -12.48 23.46
C GLY A 456 7.67 -11.14 23.44
N TYR A 457 7.90 -10.37 22.38
CA TYR A 457 7.30 -9.05 22.20
C TYR A 457 5.94 -9.14 21.50
N SER A 458 4.97 -8.36 21.99
CA SER A 458 3.70 -8.16 21.28
C SER A 458 3.94 -7.44 19.94
N PRO A 459 3.40 -7.96 18.82
CA PRO A 459 3.52 -7.29 17.52
C PRO A 459 2.87 -5.91 17.51
N ALA A 460 1.80 -5.70 18.29
CA ALA A 460 1.16 -4.40 18.42
C ALA A 460 2.09 -3.37 19.07
N TRP A 461 2.82 -3.74 20.11
CA TRP A 461 3.79 -2.86 20.77
C TRP A 461 4.97 -2.51 19.85
N VAL A 462 5.53 -3.51 19.16
CA VAL A 462 6.65 -3.28 18.22
C VAL A 462 6.19 -2.42 17.04
N THR A 463 4.99 -2.66 16.50
CA THR A 463 4.39 -1.79 15.47
C THR A 463 4.25 -0.35 15.96
N GLN A 464 3.75 -0.14 17.17
CA GLN A 464 3.60 1.22 17.74
C GLN A 464 4.96 1.91 17.91
N THR A 465 5.99 1.19 18.32
CA THR A 465 7.36 1.69 18.41
C THR A 465 7.88 2.09 17.02
N LEU A 466 7.71 1.22 16.02
CA LEU A 466 8.08 1.50 14.63
C LEU A 466 7.35 2.72 14.07
N GLN A 467 6.07 2.89 14.37
CA GLN A 467 5.28 4.07 14.01
C GLN A 467 5.88 5.34 14.60
N GLY A 468 6.29 5.32 15.86
CA GLY A 468 6.97 6.44 16.52
C GLY A 468 8.28 6.85 15.84
N ILE A 469 8.97 5.91 15.21
CA ILE A 469 10.21 6.15 14.47
C ILE A 469 9.91 6.70 13.07
N MET A 470 9.01 6.05 12.32
CA MET A 470 8.84 6.26 10.88
C MET A 470 7.85 7.37 10.51
N ILE A 471 6.77 7.56 11.31
CA ILE A 471 5.70 8.50 10.97
C ILE A 471 6.08 9.99 11.09
N PRO A 472 7.01 10.44 11.94
CA PRO A 472 7.38 11.85 12.01
C PRO A 472 7.75 12.42 10.64
N ASN A 473 7.26 13.63 10.32
CA ASN A 473 7.45 14.30 9.04
C ASN A 473 8.91 14.41 8.60
N PHE A 474 9.81 14.64 9.57
CA PHE A 474 11.25 14.80 9.32
C PHE A 474 12.00 13.48 9.12
N ILE A 475 11.30 12.35 9.09
CA ILE A 475 11.85 11.05 8.68
C ILE A 475 11.32 10.69 7.28
N ILE A 476 10.02 10.81 7.05
CA ILE A 476 9.42 10.38 5.79
C ILE A 476 9.43 11.47 4.73
N TYR A 477 9.08 12.71 5.08
CA TYR A 477 8.90 13.78 4.09
C TYR A 477 10.07 14.75 4.04
N ILE A 478 10.47 15.32 5.18
CA ILE A 478 11.48 16.39 5.28
C ILE A 478 12.76 15.77 5.83
N LYS A 479 13.48 15.11 4.96
CA LYS A 479 14.58 14.24 5.33
C LYS A 479 15.88 15.01 5.60
N LYS A 480 16.67 14.53 6.54
CA LYS A 480 18.03 14.98 6.82
C LYS A 480 18.87 13.79 7.24
N GLU A 481 20.11 13.69 6.73
CA GLU A 481 20.96 12.50 6.92
C GLU A 481 21.12 12.11 8.39
N SER A 482 21.34 13.08 9.28
CA SER A 482 21.51 12.80 10.71
C SER A 482 20.27 12.17 11.35
N LEU A 483 19.08 12.62 10.95
CA LEU A 483 17.81 12.08 11.46
C LEU A 483 17.49 10.73 10.84
N LEU A 484 17.76 10.55 9.54
CA LEU A 484 17.59 9.26 8.86
C LEU A 484 18.52 8.19 9.46
N LYS A 485 19.77 8.53 9.77
CA LYS A 485 20.73 7.61 10.43
C LYS A 485 20.30 7.24 11.85
N ALA A 486 19.77 8.20 12.61
CA ALA A 486 19.22 7.91 13.94
C ALA A 486 18.00 6.96 13.85
N ALA A 487 17.07 7.24 12.93
CA ALA A 487 15.93 6.35 12.68
C ALA A 487 16.38 4.96 12.23
N LEU A 488 17.37 4.87 11.35
CA LEU A 488 17.91 3.59 10.88
C LEU A 488 18.48 2.76 12.02
N ALA A 489 19.25 3.37 12.93
CA ALA A 489 19.79 2.66 14.10
C ALA A 489 18.68 2.07 14.98
N TYR A 490 17.57 2.82 15.19
CA TYR A 490 16.41 2.28 15.91
C TYR A 490 15.68 1.16 15.15
N VAL A 491 15.57 1.25 13.83
CA VAL A 491 14.95 0.22 13.00
C VAL A 491 15.82 -1.05 12.98
N GLU A 492 17.15 -0.90 12.91
CA GLU A 492 18.09 -2.03 13.00
C GLU A 492 18.00 -2.70 14.38
N GLU A 493 17.84 -1.96 15.46
CA GLU A 493 17.57 -2.51 16.80
C GLU A 493 16.26 -3.31 16.83
N LEU A 494 15.19 -2.80 16.21
CA LEU A 494 13.93 -3.55 16.12
C LEU A 494 14.09 -4.83 15.28
N ARG A 495 14.84 -4.76 14.17
CA ARG A 495 15.11 -5.92 13.31
C ARG A 495 15.91 -7.00 14.03
N ASP A 496 16.97 -6.62 14.72
CA ASP A 496 17.95 -7.57 15.25
C ASP A 496 17.53 -8.19 16.59
N HIS A 497 16.81 -7.42 17.42
CA HIS A 497 16.50 -7.85 18.79
C HIS A 497 15.01 -8.05 19.07
N HIS A 498 14.11 -7.37 18.37
CA HIS A 498 12.67 -7.45 18.65
C HIS A 498 11.93 -8.36 17.66
N MET A 499 12.23 -8.22 16.37
CA MET A 499 11.59 -9.01 15.31
C MET A 499 11.75 -10.52 15.50
N PRO A 500 12.95 -11.07 15.84
CA PRO A 500 13.10 -12.50 16.09
C PRO A 500 12.34 -13.02 17.30
N MET A 501 11.95 -12.13 18.21
CA MET A 501 11.25 -12.44 19.46
C MET A 501 9.77 -12.04 19.43
N LEU A 502 9.21 -11.74 18.26
CA LEU A 502 7.78 -11.49 18.11
C LEU A 502 6.98 -12.75 18.44
N ARG A 503 5.95 -12.61 19.29
CA ARG A 503 5.10 -13.69 19.75
C ARG A 503 3.66 -13.48 19.31
N ALA A 504 2.95 -14.55 19.06
CA ALA A 504 1.52 -14.55 18.79
C ALA A 504 0.79 -15.50 19.74
N GLY A 505 -0.38 -15.08 20.23
CA GLY A 505 -1.27 -15.90 21.02
C GLY A 505 -2.42 -16.51 20.20
N ASP A 506 -2.68 -15.95 19.02
CA ASP A 506 -3.74 -16.41 18.11
C ASP A 506 -3.38 -16.12 16.65
N LEU A 507 -4.24 -16.55 15.70
CA LEU A 507 -4.04 -16.34 14.26
C LEU A 507 -4.10 -14.86 13.86
N HIS A 508 -4.84 -14.03 14.61
CA HIS A 508 -4.89 -12.60 14.37
C HIS A 508 -3.55 -11.94 14.76
N GLU A 509 -3.01 -12.28 15.93
CA GLU A 509 -1.69 -11.82 16.36
C GLU A 509 -0.59 -12.38 15.46
N LEU A 510 -0.72 -13.64 14.99
CA LEU A 510 0.20 -14.22 14.01
C LEU A 510 0.27 -13.38 12.73
N ARG A 511 -0.87 -12.94 12.21
CA ARG A 511 -0.91 -11.98 11.10
C ARG A 511 -0.12 -10.70 11.44
N LEU A 512 -0.35 -10.14 12.62
CA LEU A 512 0.35 -8.93 13.06
C LEU A 512 1.86 -9.14 13.18
N VAL A 513 2.33 -10.33 13.57
CA VAL A 513 3.76 -10.67 13.60
C VAL A 513 4.37 -10.52 12.21
N PHE A 514 3.78 -11.14 11.18
CA PHE A 514 4.29 -11.04 9.81
C PHE A 514 4.19 -9.62 9.25
N GLU A 515 3.07 -8.94 9.47
CA GLU A 515 2.90 -7.54 9.06
C GLU A 515 3.94 -6.62 9.72
N THR A 516 4.22 -6.80 11.00
CA THR A 516 5.22 -6.04 11.74
C THR A 516 6.63 -6.31 11.21
N SER A 517 6.97 -7.57 10.97
CA SER A 517 8.26 -7.96 10.40
C SER A 517 8.46 -7.34 9.01
N ASN A 518 7.45 -7.41 8.14
CA ASN A 518 7.49 -6.80 6.82
C ASN A 518 7.66 -5.27 6.88
N MET A 519 6.96 -4.61 7.80
CA MET A 519 7.10 -3.16 8.01
C MET A 519 8.50 -2.78 8.50
N ILE A 520 9.12 -3.56 9.39
CA ILE A 520 10.49 -3.31 9.88
C ILE A 520 11.49 -3.41 8.71
N ILE A 521 11.43 -4.47 7.93
CA ILE A 521 12.31 -4.67 6.75
C ILE A 521 12.10 -3.56 5.72
N SER A 522 10.84 -3.18 5.46
CA SER A 522 10.55 -2.09 4.53
C SER A 522 11.00 -0.72 5.06
N ALA A 523 10.94 -0.49 6.38
CA ALA A 523 11.48 0.72 7.00
C ALA A 523 13.00 0.83 6.81
N GLU A 524 13.72 -0.27 7.01
CA GLU A 524 15.16 -0.32 6.75
C GLU A 524 15.48 0.01 5.28
N MET A 525 14.77 -0.62 4.33
CA MET A 525 14.91 -0.33 2.89
C MET A 525 14.70 1.15 2.61
N LYS A 526 13.63 1.72 3.15
CA LYS A 526 13.23 3.10 2.94
C LYS A 526 14.27 4.09 3.49
N LEU A 527 14.79 3.83 4.67
CA LEU A 527 15.81 4.67 5.30
C LEU A 527 17.15 4.58 4.56
N LYS A 528 17.60 3.37 4.20
CA LYS A 528 18.85 3.17 3.43
C LYS A 528 18.78 3.81 2.05
N ALA A 529 17.68 3.64 1.32
CA ALA A 529 17.48 4.31 0.03
C ALA A 529 17.44 5.84 0.17
N SER A 530 16.74 6.36 1.21
CA SER A 530 16.68 7.80 1.49
C SER A 530 18.03 8.41 1.88
N ILE A 531 18.87 7.67 2.59
CA ILE A 531 20.24 8.09 2.93
C ILE A 531 21.13 8.10 1.67
N MET A 532 20.96 7.08 0.81
CA MET A 532 21.75 6.94 -0.41
C MET A 532 21.48 8.06 -1.40
N ARG A 533 20.20 8.46 -1.63
CA ARG A 533 19.82 9.53 -2.58
C ARG A 533 20.15 10.91 -2.01
N LYS A 534 21.15 11.56 -2.60
CA LYS A 534 21.64 12.87 -2.16
C LYS A 534 21.17 13.98 -3.12
N GLU A 535 19.89 14.07 -3.31
CA GLU A 535 19.19 15.13 -4.04
C GLU A 535 17.77 15.29 -3.50
N SER A 536 17.05 16.30 -3.96
CA SER A 536 15.61 16.46 -3.79
C SER A 536 14.93 16.36 -5.15
N ARG A 537 13.97 15.41 -5.28
CA ARG A 537 13.21 15.18 -6.52
C ARG A 537 11.87 14.55 -6.18
N CYS A 538 10.80 14.96 -6.86
CA CYS A 538 9.44 14.43 -6.66
C CYS A 538 9.07 14.41 -5.17
N SER A 539 8.66 13.26 -4.64
CA SER A 539 8.28 13.08 -3.25
C SER A 539 9.46 12.81 -2.30
N HIS A 540 10.69 12.83 -2.79
CA HIS A 540 11.88 12.72 -1.95
C HIS A 540 12.51 14.09 -1.74
N PHE A 541 12.39 14.64 -0.52
CA PHE A 541 12.96 15.93 -0.17
C PHE A 541 14.02 15.80 0.93
N ARG A 542 15.20 16.40 0.68
CA ARG A 542 16.36 16.41 1.57
C ARG A 542 16.73 17.84 1.95
N LEU A 543 16.66 18.19 3.25
CA LEU A 543 17.13 19.51 3.74
C LEU A 543 18.62 19.76 3.49
N ASP A 544 19.41 18.71 3.55
CA ASP A 544 20.87 18.75 3.36
C ASP A 544 21.29 18.62 1.87
N TYR A 545 20.37 18.26 0.98
CA TYR A 545 20.55 18.21 -0.48
C TYR A 545 19.28 18.71 -1.18
N PRO A 546 18.99 20.03 -1.06
CA PRO A 546 17.69 20.56 -1.47
C PRO A 546 17.49 20.64 -2.99
N ASP A 547 18.57 20.59 -3.75
CA ASP A 547 18.53 20.70 -5.21
C ASP A 547 18.43 19.34 -5.89
N MET A 548 17.85 19.34 -7.10
CA MET A 548 17.83 18.18 -7.97
C MET A 548 19.19 18.02 -8.66
N ASP A 549 19.76 16.82 -8.62
CA ASP A 549 21.05 16.49 -9.23
C ASP A 549 20.87 15.48 -10.38
N THR A 550 20.54 15.97 -11.54
CA THR A 550 20.32 15.13 -12.73
C THR A 550 21.58 14.43 -13.22
N LYS A 551 22.76 14.96 -12.90
CA LYS A 551 24.03 14.36 -13.31
C LYS A 551 24.30 13.04 -12.60
N ASN A 552 23.99 12.97 -11.31
CA ASN A 552 24.35 11.83 -10.48
C ASN A 552 23.13 10.95 -10.13
N TRP A 553 21.89 11.47 -10.25
CA TRP A 553 20.69 10.82 -9.71
C TRP A 553 19.56 10.60 -10.72
N ASN A 554 19.83 10.65 -12.03
CA ASN A 554 18.87 10.17 -13.04
C ASN A 554 18.79 8.63 -13.01
N ALA A 555 18.45 8.09 -11.85
CA ALA A 555 18.43 6.66 -11.62
C ALA A 555 17.42 6.27 -10.54
N TRP A 556 16.81 5.10 -10.68
CA TRP A 556 16.16 4.37 -9.62
C TRP A 556 17.19 3.82 -8.63
N ILE A 557 16.81 3.65 -7.37
CA ILE A 557 17.57 2.86 -6.40
C ILE A 557 16.89 1.51 -6.28
N ASN A 558 17.57 0.48 -6.74
CA ASN A 558 17.13 -0.89 -6.58
C ASN A 558 17.78 -1.50 -5.34
N ILE A 559 17.05 -2.36 -4.66
CA ILE A 559 17.47 -3.05 -3.45
C ILE A 559 17.34 -4.54 -3.69
N CYS A 560 18.38 -5.28 -3.40
CA CYS A 560 18.40 -6.74 -3.48
C CYS A 560 19.07 -7.36 -2.26
N LYS A 561 18.75 -8.63 -2.00
CA LYS A 561 19.39 -9.42 -0.96
C LYS A 561 20.72 -9.97 -1.50
N GLY A 562 21.82 -9.64 -0.83
CA GLY A 562 23.13 -10.19 -1.15
C GLY A 562 23.23 -11.67 -0.77
N SER A 563 24.20 -12.36 -1.31
CA SER A 563 24.50 -13.76 -0.98
C SER A 563 24.90 -13.97 0.49
N ASP A 564 25.37 -12.90 1.13
CA ASP A 564 25.71 -12.82 2.55
C ASP A 564 24.51 -12.44 3.44
N GLY A 565 23.30 -12.34 2.84
CA GLY A 565 22.09 -11.89 3.51
C GLY A 565 21.96 -10.38 3.67
N SER A 566 23.00 -9.60 3.35
CA SER A 566 22.98 -8.15 3.47
C SER A 566 22.07 -7.47 2.45
N MET A 567 21.53 -6.32 2.81
CA MET A 567 20.75 -5.47 1.91
C MET A 567 21.69 -4.64 1.04
N LYS A 568 21.67 -4.88 -0.27
CA LYS A 568 22.48 -4.17 -1.27
C LYS A 568 21.65 -3.19 -2.05
N LEU A 569 22.18 -2.00 -2.25
CA LEU A 569 21.55 -0.92 -3.01
C LEU A 569 22.38 -0.63 -4.26
N GLU A 570 21.71 -0.54 -5.40
CA GLU A 570 22.32 -0.23 -6.70
C GLU A 570 21.53 0.83 -7.45
N LYS A 571 22.19 1.56 -8.37
CA LYS A 571 21.52 2.54 -9.22
C LYS A 571 21.18 1.90 -10.56
N GLN A 572 19.95 2.13 -11.02
CA GLN A 572 19.50 1.80 -12.37
C GLN A 572 19.13 3.11 -13.08
N PRO A 573 19.75 3.47 -14.21
CA PRO A 573 19.34 4.65 -14.98
C PRO A 573 17.86 4.63 -15.34
N PHE A 574 17.20 5.80 -15.34
CA PHE A 574 15.75 5.89 -15.62
C PHE A 574 15.37 5.44 -17.03
N ASP A 575 16.27 5.54 -17.99
CA ASP A 575 16.12 5.17 -19.39
C ASP A 575 16.57 3.74 -19.73
N SER A 576 16.75 2.90 -18.72
CA SER A 576 17.19 1.52 -18.87
C SER A 576 16.23 0.53 -18.22
N TRP A 577 16.22 -0.68 -18.79
CA TRP A 577 15.72 -1.85 -18.09
C TRP A 577 16.85 -2.46 -17.25
N PRO A 578 16.55 -3.07 -16.10
CA PRO A 578 17.57 -3.79 -15.34
C PRO A 578 18.03 -5.02 -16.14
N THR A 579 19.32 -5.22 -16.15
CA THR A 579 19.95 -6.40 -16.74
C THR A 579 20.05 -7.53 -15.73
#